data_e5150302a313d2acc5fee791e7bc4b3e
#
_entry.id   e5150302a313d2acc5fee791e7bc4b3e
#
_cell.length_a   1.000
_cell.length_b   1.000
_cell.length_c   1.000
_cell.angle_alpha   90.00
_cell.angle_beta   90.00
_cell.angle_gamma   90.00
#
_symmetry.space_group_name_H-M   'P 1'
#
loop_
_entity.id
_entity.type
_entity.pdbx_description
1 polymer ?
#
loop_
_entity_poly.entity_id
_entity_poly.type
_entity_poly.pdbx_seq_one_letter_code
_entity_poly.pdbx_strand_id
1 'polypeptide(L)'
;MYLLLISAAAVLYLFLIHPSGKRRKEAREFCRNSFAHRGLYGAGLENTLPAFENASTAGYGIELDVRLTKDGEVLVFHDETLLRAAGRADKIADLSLAELKSIPLFGSEETIPLLAEALEAADGAPLLVEIKGTFAVDELCRKTADLLESYKGPVAVESFSPVAVRWFSKNRPQFLRGQLSSRFRDAEGRKVPFFQRVIVSSMVSNFLAKPDFIAYDVRNKNQLSFLLCRKLFRVPYLLWTVKGAGEGMIFEE
;
A
#
# COMPACT_ATOMS: atom_id res chain seq x y z
N MET A 1 0.63 -18.83 -39.11
CA MET A 1 0.48 -17.39 -38.81
C MET A 1 -0.18 -17.16 -37.43
N TYR A 2 -1.39 -17.66 -37.16
CA TYR A 2 -2.10 -17.43 -35.85
C TYR A 2 -1.33 -17.94 -34.62
N LEU A 3 -0.71 -19.12 -34.69
CA LEU A 3 0.08 -19.67 -33.57
C LEU A 3 1.28 -18.77 -33.23
N LEU A 4 1.96 -18.22 -34.21
CA LEU A 4 3.06 -17.29 -33.99
C LEU A 4 2.62 -15.99 -33.35
N LEU A 5 1.46 -15.44 -33.73
CA LEU A 5 0.89 -14.24 -33.12
C LEU A 5 0.48 -14.48 -31.66
N ILE A 6 -0.15 -15.64 -31.38
CA ILE A 6 -0.51 -16.02 -30.00
C ILE A 6 0.74 -16.19 -29.14
N SER A 7 1.77 -16.87 -29.66
CA SER A 7 3.03 -17.04 -28.93
C SER A 7 3.72 -15.72 -28.65
N ALA A 8 3.78 -14.81 -29.65
CA ALA A 8 4.34 -13.47 -29.48
C ALA A 8 3.57 -12.65 -28.43
N ALA A 9 2.23 -12.68 -28.45
CA ALA A 9 1.39 -12.01 -27.46
C ALA A 9 1.61 -12.56 -26.04
N ALA A 10 1.75 -13.88 -25.90
CA ALA A 10 2.04 -14.52 -24.61
C ALA A 10 3.42 -14.12 -24.08
N VAL A 11 4.45 -14.11 -24.92
CA VAL A 11 5.80 -13.66 -24.54
C VAL A 11 5.79 -12.19 -24.13
N LEU A 12 5.12 -11.34 -24.91
CA LEU A 12 4.97 -9.92 -24.57
C LEU A 12 4.26 -9.74 -23.22
N TYR A 13 3.17 -10.48 -22.99
CA TYR A 13 2.44 -10.41 -21.71
C TYR A 13 3.34 -10.84 -20.53
N LEU A 14 4.07 -11.94 -20.65
CA LEU A 14 5.01 -12.38 -19.62
C LEU A 14 6.11 -11.34 -19.34
N PHE A 15 6.61 -10.68 -20.38
CA PHE A 15 7.55 -9.56 -20.22
C PHE A 15 6.94 -8.39 -19.46
N LEU A 16 5.71 -8.01 -19.78
CA LEU A 16 5.02 -6.88 -19.16
C LEU A 16 4.72 -7.13 -17.67
N ILE A 17 4.34 -8.34 -17.29
CA ILE A 17 4.03 -8.67 -15.90
C ILE A 17 5.27 -9.03 -15.06
N HIS A 18 6.47 -9.03 -15.65
CA HIS A 18 7.69 -9.45 -14.96
C HIS A 18 8.10 -8.44 -13.87
N PRO A 19 8.12 -8.83 -12.57
CA PRO A 19 8.50 -7.97 -11.45
C PRO A 19 10.02 -7.74 -11.39
N SER A 20 10.49 -6.99 -10.39
CA SER A 20 11.91 -6.94 -10.07
C SER A 20 12.38 -8.29 -9.49
N GLY A 21 13.57 -8.71 -9.85
CA GLY A 21 14.20 -9.88 -9.23
C GLY A 21 15.38 -9.52 -8.31
N LYS A 22 15.74 -8.23 -8.25
CA LYS A 22 17.01 -7.78 -7.66
C LYS A 22 17.08 -7.97 -6.15
N ARG A 23 15.98 -7.70 -5.44
CA ARG A 23 15.90 -7.74 -3.97
C ARG A 23 14.99 -8.86 -3.45
N ARG A 24 14.89 -9.96 -4.18
CA ARG A 24 13.96 -11.06 -3.88
C ARG A 24 14.16 -11.67 -2.49
N LYS A 25 15.40 -11.80 -2.00
CA LYS A 25 15.69 -12.37 -0.68
C LYS A 25 15.14 -11.46 0.42
N GLU A 26 15.48 -10.19 0.37
CA GLU A 26 15.03 -9.17 1.33
C GLU A 26 13.50 -9.02 1.32
N ALA A 27 12.90 -8.93 0.13
CA ALA A 27 11.45 -8.86 0.00
C ALA A 27 10.75 -10.13 0.55
N ARG A 28 11.34 -11.32 0.38
CA ARG A 28 10.80 -12.56 0.94
C ARG A 28 10.85 -12.55 2.45
N GLU A 29 11.93 -12.05 3.05
CA GLU A 29 12.07 -11.92 4.48
C GLU A 29 11.07 -10.92 5.05
N PHE A 30 10.95 -9.74 4.44
CA PHE A 30 9.95 -8.73 4.81
C PHE A 30 8.52 -9.27 4.73
N CYS A 31 8.17 -9.96 3.64
CA CYS A 31 6.83 -10.55 3.47
C CYS A 31 6.51 -11.73 4.39
N ARG A 32 7.40 -12.14 5.30
CA ARG A 32 7.08 -13.13 6.35
C ARG A 32 6.37 -12.52 7.54
N ASN A 33 6.48 -11.21 7.72
CA ASN A 33 5.76 -10.54 8.79
C ASN A 33 4.24 -10.61 8.56
N SER A 34 3.49 -10.58 9.66
CA SER A 34 2.06 -10.29 9.68
C SER A 34 1.89 -8.80 9.90
N PHE A 35 1.06 -8.15 9.10
CA PHE A 35 0.81 -6.72 9.19
C PHE A 35 -0.63 -6.46 9.64
N ALA A 36 -0.81 -5.72 10.74
CA ALA A 36 -2.10 -5.22 11.16
C ALA A 36 -2.55 -4.11 10.19
N HIS A 37 -3.64 -4.34 9.47
CA HIS A 37 -4.20 -3.41 8.48
C HIS A 37 -4.69 -2.14 9.17
N ARG A 38 -4.02 -1.02 8.92
CA ARG A 38 -4.25 0.27 9.57
C ARG A 38 -4.04 0.26 11.09
N GLY A 39 -3.17 -0.65 11.59
CA GLY A 39 -2.92 -0.89 13.00
C GLY A 39 -3.84 -1.93 13.65
N LEU A 40 -3.63 -2.20 14.94
CA LEU A 40 -4.42 -3.14 15.74
C LEU A 40 -5.42 -2.35 16.59
N TYR A 41 -6.66 -2.22 16.16
CA TYR A 41 -7.64 -1.28 16.71
C TYR A 41 -8.92 -1.89 17.28
N GLY A 42 -9.15 -3.21 17.14
CA GLY A 42 -10.36 -3.87 17.65
C GLY A 42 -11.66 -3.23 17.14
N ALA A 43 -12.56 -2.88 18.06
CA ALA A 43 -13.82 -2.20 17.74
C ALA A 43 -13.64 -0.70 17.40
N GLY A 44 -12.40 -0.22 17.26
CA GLY A 44 -12.13 1.21 17.32
C GLY A 44 -11.63 1.84 16.02
N LEU A 45 -10.42 2.37 16.06
CA LEU A 45 -10.01 3.53 15.29
C LEU A 45 -8.81 3.17 14.42
N GLU A 46 -9.06 2.79 13.19
CA GLU A 46 -8.02 2.56 12.19
C GLU A 46 -7.12 3.79 11.96
N ASN A 47 -5.84 3.58 11.63
CA ASN A 47 -4.89 4.65 11.32
C ASN A 47 -4.73 5.69 12.44
N THR A 48 -4.73 5.27 13.70
CA THR A 48 -4.50 6.11 14.88
C THR A 48 -3.24 5.69 15.65
N LEU A 49 -2.70 6.60 16.47
CA LEU A 49 -1.50 6.31 17.28
C LEU A 49 -1.70 5.12 18.22
N PRO A 50 -2.82 5.02 18.97
CA PRO A 50 -3.08 3.84 19.81
C PRO A 50 -3.14 2.52 19.02
N ALA A 51 -3.67 2.55 17.78
CA ALA A 51 -3.71 1.35 16.94
C ALA A 51 -2.29 0.89 16.53
N PHE A 52 -1.38 1.81 16.31
CA PHE A 52 0.01 1.50 15.98
C PHE A 52 0.79 1.00 17.18
N GLU A 53 0.64 1.63 18.35
CA GLU A 53 1.23 1.18 19.61
C GLU A 53 0.76 -0.24 19.98
N ASN A 54 -0.53 -0.53 19.82
CA ASN A 54 -1.09 -1.86 20.06
C ASN A 54 -0.48 -2.90 19.12
N ALA A 55 -0.36 -2.60 17.83
CA ALA A 55 0.22 -3.51 16.85
C ALA A 55 1.71 -3.79 17.15
N SER A 56 2.48 -2.74 17.45
CA SER A 56 3.89 -2.85 17.83
C SER A 56 4.07 -3.67 19.11
N THR A 57 3.30 -3.38 20.16
CA THR A 57 3.33 -4.11 21.43
C THR A 57 2.96 -5.59 21.28
N ALA A 58 2.02 -5.89 20.36
CA ALA A 58 1.63 -7.27 20.04
C ALA A 58 2.65 -8.00 19.14
N GLY A 59 3.72 -7.33 18.69
CA GLY A 59 4.76 -7.91 17.85
C GLY A 59 4.37 -8.06 16.37
N TYR A 60 3.35 -7.34 15.91
CA TYR A 60 2.96 -7.30 14.51
C TYR A 60 3.64 -6.15 13.76
N GLY A 61 3.79 -6.33 12.45
CA GLY A 61 4.03 -5.21 11.56
C GLY A 61 2.77 -4.35 11.42
N ILE A 62 2.94 -3.13 10.97
CA ILE A 62 1.87 -2.14 10.79
C ILE A 62 1.76 -1.82 9.32
N GLU A 63 0.58 -1.99 8.75
CA GLU A 63 0.23 -1.37 7.48
C GLU A 63 -0.49 -0.06 7.76
N LEU A 64 -0.17 0.99 7.01
CA LEU A 64 -0.76 2.32 7.14
C LEU A 64 -0.79 3.07 5.79
N ASP A 65 -1.74 4.02 5.70
CA ASP A 65 -2.02 4.78 4.47
C ASP A 65 -1.55 6.22 4.57
N VAL A 66 -0.79 6.74 3.59
CA VAL A 66 -0.33 8.13 3.63
C VAL A 66 -0.94 9.01 2.56
N ARG A 67 -1.22 10.27 2.92
CA ARG A 67 -1.74 11.33 2.05
C ARG A 67 -1.06 12.66 2.36
N LEU A 68 -1.20 13.63 1.44
CA LEU A 68 -0.80 15.02 1.66
C LEU A 68 -1.99 15.89 2.07
N THR A 69 -1.74 16.79 2.99
CA THR A 69 -2.60 17.95 3.28
C THR A 69 -2.45 19.04 2.23
N LYS A 70 -3.29 20.07 2.28
CA LYS A 70 -3.21 21.27 1.44
C LYS A 70 -1.86 22.00 1.59
N ASP A 71 -1.33 22.07 2.80
CA ASP A 71 -0.06 22.71 3.14
C ASP A 71 1.14 21.75 3.03
N GLY A 72 0.89 20.54 2.48
CA GLY A 72 1.94 19.60 2.10
C GLY A 72 2.51 18.77 3.24
N GLU A 73 1.82 18.62 4.35
CA GLU A 73 2.20 17.69 5.41
C GLU A 73 1.80 16.25 5.08
N VAL A 74 2.60 15.28 5.50
CA VAL A 74 2.30 13.85 5.30
C VAL A 74 1.56 13.33 6.51
N LEU A 75 0.30 12.98 6.31
CA LEU A 75 -0.56 12.40 7.35
C LEU A 75 -0.92 10.95 7.05
N VAL A 76 -1.44 10.25 8.07
CA VAL A 76 -1.90 8.86 7.95
C VAL A 76 -3.41 8.81 7.92
N PHE A 77 -3.97 8.51 6.72
CA PHE A 77 -5.41 8.42 6.52
C PHE A 77 -5.77 7.67 5.22
N HIS A 78 -6.77 6.77 5.28
CA HIS A 78 -7.12 5.92 4.13
C HIS A 78 -7.92 6.66 3.06
N ASP A 79 -9.02 7.32 3.43
CA ASP A 79 -10.00 7.82 2.46
C ASP A 79 -9.55 9.15 1.79
N GLU A 80 -10.11 9.47 0.63
CA GLU A 80 -9.88 10.78 -0.01
C GLU A 80 -10.59 11.90 0.74
N THR A 81 -11.72 11.58 1.41
CA THR A 81 -12.58 12.53 2.11
C THR A 81 -12.79 12.11 3.57
N LEU A 82 -13.21 13.06 4.39
CA LEU A 82 -13.54 12.83 5.81
C LEU A 82 -14.94 12.20 6.02
N LEU A 83 -15.65 11.83 4.95
CA LEU A 83 -17.06 11.45 5.04
C LEU A 83 -17.31 10.26 5.98
N ARG A 84 -16.52 9.19 5.87
CA ARG A 84 -16.68 7.98 6.69
C ARG A 84 -16.22 8.19 8.13
N ALA A 85 -15.13 8.93 8.31
CA ALA A 85 -14.50 9.08 9.62
C ALA A 85 -15.07 10.23 10.46
N ALA A 86 -15.60 11.30 9.83
CA ALA A 86 -16.05 12.50 10.51
C ALA A 86 -17.38 13.07 9.98
N GLY A 87 -18.08 12.37 9.06
CA GLY A 87 -19.34 12.83 8.48
C GLY A 87 -19.22 14.06 7.56
N ARG A 88 -17.99 14.46 7.16
CA ARG A 88 -17.71 15.65 6.37
C ARG A 88 -17.28 15.27 4.95
N ALA A 89 -17.81 15.96 3.94
CA ALA A 89 -17.48 15.71 2.54
C ALA A 89 -16.15 16.35 2.08
N ASP A 90 -15.46 17.06 2.97
CA ASP A 90 -14.20 17.72 2.68
C ASP A 90 -13.13 16.71 2.25
N LYS A 91 -12.34 17.07 1.25
CA LYS A 91 -11.17 16.28 0.85
C LYS A 91 -9.98 16.62 1.74
N ILE A 92 -9.20 15.61 2.07
CA ILE A 92 -7.95 15.76 2.84
C ILE A 92 -7.02 16.79 2.19
N ALA A 93 -6.85 16.72 0.86
CA ALA A 93 -5.96 17.61 0.12
C ALA A 93 -6.41 19.08 0.06
N ASP A 94 -7.64 19.39 0.46
CA ASP A 94 -8.17 20.75 0.47
C ASP A 94 -8.05 21.44 1.83
N LEU A 95 -7.64 20.71 2.88
CA LEU A 95 -7.52 21.19 4.27
C LEU A 95 -6.05 21.23 4.70
N SER A 96 -5.73 22.24 5.52
CA SER A 96 -4.44 22.35 6.20
C SER A 96 -4.32 21.36 7.37
N LEU A 97 -3.10 21.10 7.83
CA LEU A 97 -2.87 20.27 9.01
C LEU A 97 -3.61 20.80 10.24
N ALA A 98 -3.61 22.12 10.47
CA ALA A 98 -4.28 22.73 11.62
C ALA A 98 -5.80 22.47 11.61
N GLU A 99 -6.43 22.56 10.42
CA GLU A 99 -7.85 22.24 10.26
C GLU A 99 -8.12 20.76 10.52
N LEU A 100 -7.30 19.87 9.97
CA LEU A 100 -7.45 18.41 10.13
C LEU A 100 -7.25 17.95 11.57
N LYS A 101 -6.28 18.50 12.29
CA LYS A 101 -6.02 18.18 13.71
C LYS A 101 -7.16 18.64 14.64
N SER A 102 -8.03 19.54 14.21
CA SER A 102 -9.22 19.96 14.97
C SER A 102 -10.43 19.04 14.79
N ILE A 103 -10.35 18.03 13.91
CA ILE A 103 -11.48 17.18 13.55
C ILE A 103 -11.34 15.82 14.23
N PRO A 104 -12.22 15.49 15.19
CA PRO A 104 -12.23 14.18 15.83
C PRO A 104 -12.70 13.10 14.86
N LEU A 105 -12.08 11.91 14.96
CA LEU A 105 -12.38 10.77 14.09
C LEU A 105 -13.34 9.80 14.78
N PHE A 106 -14.30 9.27 14.02
CA PHE A 106 -15.19 8.18 14.44
C PHE A 106 -15.94 8.44 15.77
N GLY A 107 -16.17 9.72 16.10
CA GLY A 107 -16.83 10.10 17.36
C GLY A 107 -15.98 9.92 18.62
N SER A 108 -14.66 9.84 18.49
CA SER A 108 -13.69 9.77 19.58
C SER A 108 -12.99 11.10 19.81
N GLU A 109 -11.95 11.11 20.64
CA GLU A 109 -11.03 12.25 20.81
C GLU A 109 -9.81 12.16 19.86
N GLU A 110 -9.64 11.03 19.16
CA GLU A 110 -8.53 10.82 18.22
C GLU A 110 -8.66 11.73 17.00
N THR A 111 -7.53 12.21 16.53
CA THR A 111 -7.41 13.02 15.30
C THR A 111 -6.46 12.35 14.30
N ILE A 112 -6.44 12.83 13.06
CA ILE A 112 -5.55 12.30 12.03
C ILE A 112 -4.08 12.49 12.45
N PRO A 113 -3.26 11.42 12.56
CA PRO A 113 -1.86 11.56 12.91
C PRO A 113 -1.02 11.99 11.71
N LEU A 114 0.10 12.69 11.98
CA LEU A 114 1.20 12.84 11.03
C LEU A 114 1.93 11.51 10.84
N LEU A 115 2.55 11.31 9.69
CA LEU A 115 3.42 10.15 9.50
C LEU A 115 4.56 10.13 10.53
N ALA A 116 5.15 11.29 10.86
CA ALA A 116 6.21 11.37 11.87
C ALA A 116 5.74 10.84 13.24
N GLU A 117 4.54 11.21 13.69
CA GLU A 117 3.94 10.71 14.93
C GLU A 117 3.69 9.18 14.87
N ALA A 118 3.22 8.69 13.71
CA ALA A 118 3.00 7.26 13.49
C ALA A 118 4.31 6.45 13.50
N LEU A 119 5.42 7.01 12.99
CA LEU A 119 6.73 6.37 13.05
C LEU A 119 7.25 6.23 14.49
N GLU A 120 6.99 7.22 15.34
CA GLU A 120 7.31 7.16 16.78
C GLU A 120 6.48 6.09 17.48
N ALA A 121 5.14 6.08 17.25
CA ALA A 121 4.22 5.10 17.84
C ALA A 121 4.52 3.65 17.39
N ALA A 122 5.05 3.47 16.19
CA ALA A 122 5.42 2.16 15.65
C ALA A 122 6.67 1.56 16.31
N ASP A 123 7.50 2.35 16.98
CA ASP A 123 8.66 1.94 17.80
C ASP A 123 9.54 0.82 17.20
N GLY A 124 9.89 0.95 15.92
CA GLY A 124 10.74 -0.01 15.22
C GLY A 124 10.04 -1.26 14.68
N ALA A 125 8.72 -1.39 14.82
CA ALA A 125 7.95 -2.48 14.19
C ALA A 125 8.09 -2.46 12.66
N PRO A 126 7.98 -3.60 11.96
CA PRO A 126 7.96 -3.61 10.50
C PRO A 126 6.82 -2.74 9.95
N LEU A 127 7.15 -1.80 9.04
CA LEU A 127 6.18 -0.88 8.44
C LEU A 127 5.95 -1.17 6.96
N LEU A 128 4.67 -1.23 6.58
CA LEU A 128 4.19 -1.29 5.21
C LEU A 128 3.38 -0.02 4.93
N VAL A 129 3.93 0.89 4.14
CA VAL A 129 3.36 2.23 3.93
C VAL A 129 2.70 2.30 2.55
N GLU A 130 1.36 2.41 2.52
CA GLU A 130 0.63 2.60 1.26
C GLU A 130 0.65 4.07 0.84
N ILE A 131 1.22 4.35 -0.32
CA ILE A 131 1.17 5.65 -0.97
C ILE A 131 -0.16 5.82 -1.69
N LYS A 132 -1.05 6.66 -1.15
CA LYS A 132 -2.34 6.96 -1.78
C LYS A 132 -2.18 7.97 -2.92
N GLY A 133 -3.00 7.84 -3.95
CA GLY A 133 -2.98 8.70 -5.13
C GLY A 133 -2.74 7.94 -6.42
N THR A 134 -2.94 8.62 -7.57
CA THR A 134 -2.87 7.95 -8.87
C THR A 134 -1.71 8.42 -9.75
N PHE A 135 -1.63 9.71 -10.06
CA PHE A 135 -0.63 10.24 -11.00
C PHE A 135 0.26 11.34 -10.41
N ALA A 136 -0.29 12.30 -9.69
CA ALA A 136 0.47 13.40 -9.07
C ALA A 136 0.99 12.99 -7.69
N VAL A 137 1.92 12.04 -7.65
CA VAL A 137 2.40 11.43 -6.39
C VAL A 137 3.84 11.79 -6.04
N ASP A 138 4.53 12.57 -6.86
CA ASP A 138 5.96 12.87 -6.67
C ASP A 138 6.26 13.51 -5.32
N GLU A 139 5.48 14.51 -4.93
CA GLU A 139 5.67 15.22 -3.66
C GLU A 139 5.38 14.29 -2.46
N LEU A 140 4.28 13.53 -2.49
CA LEU A 140 3.95 12.57 -1.46
C LEU A 140 5.05 11.51 -1.34
N CYS A 141 5.50 10.93 -2.45
CA CYS A 141 6.58 9.94 -2.45
C CYS A 141 7.86 10.51 -1.85
N ARG A 142 8.26 11.72 -2.25
CA ARG A 142 9.48 12.37 -1.77
C ARG A 142 9.42 12.61 -0.26
N LYS A 143 8.38 13.31 0.22
CA LYS A 143 8.21 13.63 1.64
C LYS A 143 8.09 12.39 2.51
N THR A 144 7.31 11.39 2.05
CA THR A 144 7.23 10.09 2.74
C THR A 144 8.59 9.42 2.83
N ALA A 145 9.34 9.36 1.72
CA ALA A 145 10.67 8.74 1.71
C ALA A 145 11.66 9.46 2.65
N ASP A 146 11.63 10.79 2.67
CA ASP A 146 12.50 11.60 3.53
C ASP A 146 12.22 11.32 5.02
N LEU A 147 10.96 11.17 5.41
CA LEU A 147 10.57 10.78 6.78
C LEU A 147 11.00 9.34 7.11
N LEU A 148 10.80 8.40 6.19
CA LEU A 148 11.14 6.99 6.39
C LEU A 148 12.64 6.72 6.49
N GLU A 149 13.51 7.59 5.98
CA GLU A 149 14.98 7.46 6.09
C GLU A 149 15.47 7.46 7.55
N SER A 150 14.76 8.12 8.45
CA SER A 150 15.10 8.16 9.87
C SER A 150 14.56 6.96 10.67
N TYR A 151 13.64 6.19 10.11
CA TYR A 151 13.02 5.06 10.78
C TYR A 151 13.96 3.86 10.90
N LYS A 152 14.07 3.28 12.07
CA LYS A 152 15.04 2.22 12.34
C LYS A 152 14.51 0.79 12.16
N GLY A 153 13.19 0.63 11.99
CA GLY A 153 12.57 -0.65 11.73
C GLY A 153 12.62 -1.06 10.25
N PRO A 154 12.29 -2.32 9.92
CA PRO A 154 12.11 -2.74 8.53
C PRO A 154 10.97 -1.97 7.86
N VAL A 155 11.22 -1.40 6.67
CA VAL A 155 10.23 -0.61 5.92
C VAL A 155 10.09 -1.11 4.49
N ALA A 156 8.85 -1.17 4.03
CA ALA A 156 8.52 -1.24 2.62
C ALA A 156 7.40 -0.25 2.28
N VAL A 157 7.34 0.16 1.02
CA VAL A 157 6.25 0.99 0.50
C VAL A 157 5.42 0.19 -0.48
N GLU A 158 4.12 0.51 -0.58
CA GLU A 158 3.26 -0.08 -1.59
C GLU A 158 2.27 0.93 -2.16
N SER A 159 1.71 0.63 -3.31
CA SER A 159 0.68 1.47 -3.93
C SER A 159 -0.08 0.73 -5.01
N PHE A 160 -1.35 1.10 -5.20
CA PHE A 160 -2.10 0.78 -6.43
C PHE A 160 -1.58 1.55 -7.64
N SER A 161 -0.90 2.70 -7.42
CA SER A 161 -0.30 3.49 -8.48
C SER A 161 1.04 2.91 -8.93
N PRO A 162 1.16 2.37 -10.15
CA PRO A 162 2.46 1.95 -10.67
C PRO A 162 3.44 3.13 -10.84
N VAL A 163 2.92 4.36 -10.87
CA VAL A 163 3.74 5.59 -10.93
C VAL A 163 4.48 5.79 -9.61
N ALA A 164 3.79 5.62 -8.46
CA ALA A 164 4.40 5.69 -7.14
C ALA A 164 5.46 4.59 -6.95
N VAL A 165 5.13 3.35 -7.29
CA VAL A 165 6.08 2.21 -7.20
C VAL A 165 7.32 2.47 -8.07
N ARG A 166 7.13 3.00 -9.30
CA ARG A 166 8.23 3.38 -10.18
C ARG A 166 9.06 4.53 -9.59
N TRP A 167 8.41 5.51 -8.96
CA TRP A 167 9.11 6.64 -8.35
C TRP A 167 10.13 6.15 -7.31
N PHE A 168 9.71 5.29 -6.38
CA PHE A 168 10.61 4.66 -5.40
C PHE A 168 11.70 3.83 -6.06
N SER A 169 11.37 3.08 -7.11
CA SER A 169 12.35 2.29 -7.87
C SER A 169 13.50 3.13 -8.41
N LYS A 170 13.23 4.39 -8.79
CA LYS A 170 14.20 5.30 -9.39
C LYS A 170 14.92 6.18 -8.40
N ASN A 171 14.19 6.74 -7.43
CA ASN A 171 14.67 7.82 -6.58
C ASN A 171 15.10 7.35 -5.19
N ARG A 172 14.58 6.21 -4.71
CA ARG A 172 14.87 5.66 -3.38
C ARG A 172 14.95 4.11 -3.46
N PRO A 173 15.92 3.55 -4.20
CA PRO A 173 16.00 2.10 -4.45
C PRO A 173 16.30 1.29 -3.18
N GLN A 174 16.70 1.92 -2.09
CA GLN A 174 16.91 1.29 -0.79
C GLN A 174 15.61 0.81 -0.14
N PHE A 175 14.46 1.39 -0.42
CA PHE A 175 13.18 0.90 0.06
C PHE A 175 12.66 -0.27 -0.78
N LEU A 176 12.20 -1.31 -0.12
CA LEU A 176 11.38 -2.34 -0.76
C LEU A 176 10.07 -1.73 -1.23
N ARG A 177 9.57 -2.21 -2.37
CA ARG A 177 8.34 -1.66 -2.96
C ARG A 177 7.44 -2.73 -3.51
N GLY A 178 6.17 -2.64 -3.16
CA GLY A 178 5.10 -3.53 -3.56
C GLY A 178 4.15 -2.90 -4.58
N GLN A 179 3.63 -3.72 -5.48
CA GLN A 179 2.49 -3.36 -6.31
C GLN A 179 1.22 -3.91 -5.67
N LEU A 180 0.34 -3.02 -5.21
CA LEU A 180 -1.02 -3.39 -4.81
C LEU A 180 -1.86 -3.71 -6.03
N SER A 181 -2.62 -4.80 -5.97
CA SER A 181 -3.53 -5.18 -7.05
C SER A 181 -4.73 -5.98 -6.56
N SER A 182 -5.84 -5.85 -7.29
CA SER A 182 -7.06 -6.64 -7.15
C SER A 182 -7.80 -6.74 -8.48
N ARG A 183 -8.95 -7.40 -8.50
CA ARG A 183 -9.85 -7.39 -9.66
C ARG A 183 -10.78 -6.17 -9.71
N PHE A 184 -10.80 -5.35 -8.68
CA PHE A 184 -11.65 -4.15 -8.59
C PHE A 184 -13.14 -4.44 -8.89
N ARG A 185 -13.68 -5.53 -8.34
CA ARG A 185 -15.08 -5.94 -8.59
C ARG A 185 -16.07 -5.42 -7.55
N ASP A 186 -15.58 -4.96 -6.40
CA ASP A 186 -16.38 -4.36 -5.34
C ASP A 186 -16.87 -2.95 -5.67
N ALA A 187 -17.69 -2.38 -4.77
CA ALA A 187 -18.27 -1.07 -4.96
C ALA A 187 -17.22 0.05 -5.07
N GLU A 188 -16.13 -0.04 -4.29
CA GLU A 188 -15.03 0.93 -4.33
C GLU A 188 -14.19 0.77 -5.60
N GLY A 189 -13.85 -0.47 -5.96
CA GLY A 189 -13.11 -0.76 -7.18
C GLY A 189 -13.85 -0.32 -8.45
N ARG A 190 -15.19 -0.29 -8.44
CA ARG A 190 -15.98 0.24 -9.58
C ARG A 190 -15.85 1.75 -9.77
N LYS A 191 -15.45 2.51 -8.75
CA LYS A 191 -15.16 3.95 -8.85
C LYS A 191 -13.86 4.22 -9.61
N VAL A 192 -12.95 3.23 -9.69
CA VAL A 192 -11.70 3.35 -10.44
C VAL A 192 -11.99 3.27 -11.95
N PRO A 193 -11.43 4.16 -12.79
CA PRO A 193 -11.61 4.14 -14.23
C PRO A 193 -11.30 2.76 -14.85
N PHE A 194 -12.12 2.31 -15.78
CA PHE A 194 -12.01 0.98 -16.39
C PHE A 194 -10.58 0.66 -16.89
N PHE A 195 -9.98 1.62 -17.57
CA PHE A 195 -8.64 1.44 -18.14
C PHE A 195 -7.57 1.21 -17.06
N GLN A 196 -7.64 1.98 -15.97
CA GLN A 196 -6.74 1.81 -14.82
C GLN A 196 -6.95 0.44 -14.15
N ARG A 197 -8.21 0.01 -13.99
CA ARG A 197 -8.52 -1.33 -13.46
C ARG A 197 -7.87 -2.43 -14.28
N VAL A 198 -7.97 -2.34 -15.62
CA VAL A 198 -7.37 -3.34 -16.53
C VAL A 198 -5.86 -3.39 -16.36
N ILE A 199 -5.19 -2.23 -16.36
CA ILE A 199 -3.72 -2.16 -16.24
C ILE A 199 -3.25 -2.75 -14.91
N VAL A 200 -3.87 -2.37 -13.79
CA VAL A 200 -3.43 -2.81 -12.45
C VAL A 200 -3.80 -4.27 -12.21
N SER A 201 -5.02 -4.70 -12.57
CA SER A 201 -5.46 -6.09 -12.36
C SER A 201 -4.74 -7.11 -13.25
N SER A 202 -4.34 -6.72 -14.45
CA SER A 202 -3.53 -7.56 -15.35
C SER A 202 -2.05 -7.57 -15.01
N MET A 203 -1.60 -6.70 -14.11
CA MET A 203 -0.20 -6.50 -13.70
C MET A 203 0.76 -6.10 -14.83
N VAL A 204 0.26 -5.70 -15.99
CA VAL A 204 1.11 -5.29 -17.12
C VAL A 204 1.99 -4.08 -16.81
N SER A 205 1.63 -3.29 -15.81
CA SER A 205 2.44 -2.18 -15.31
C SER A 205 3.72 -2.60 -14.58
N ASN A 206 3.89 -3.89 -14.23
CA ASN A 206 5.06 -4.37 -13.51
C ASN A 206 6.38 -4.12 -14.28
N PHE A 207 6.35 -4.17 -15.63
CA PHE A 207 7.55 -3.88 -16.42
C PHE A 207 8.08 -2.45 -16.18
N LEU A 208 7.17 -1.51 -15.87
CA LEU A 208 7.47 -0.11 -15.60
C LEU A 208 7.78 0.13 -14.12
N ALA A 209 6.94 -0.38 -13.25
CA ALA A 209 7.00 -0.22 -11.80
C ALA A 209 8.16 -1.01 -11.17
N LYS A 210 8.45 -2.21 -11.71
CA LYS A 210 9.47 -3.13 -11.19
C LYS A 210 9.34 -3.36 -9.68
N PRO A 211 8.18 -3.85 -9.19
CA PRO A 211 7.97 -4.13 -7.78
C PRO A 211 8.88 -5.27 -7.30
N ASP A 212 9.28 -5.23 -6.03
CA ASP A 212 10.05 -6.29 -5.37
C ASP A 212 9.13 -7.38 -4.81
N PHE A 213 7.89 -7.01 -4.45
CA PHE A 213 6.81 -7.91 -4.04
C PHE A 213 5.44 -7.44 -4.58
N ILE A 214 4.44 -8.28 -4.43
CA ILE A 214 3.05 -7.99 -4.83
C ILE A 214 2.16 -8.12 -3.61
N ALA A 215 1.37 -7.08 -3.29
CA ALA A 215 0.28 -7.16 -2.33
C ALA A 215 -1.04 -7.39 -3.08
N TYR A 216 -1.70 -8.52 -2.81
CA TYR A 216 -2.82 -8.98 -3.63
C TYR A 216 -4.06 -9.28 -2.81
N ASP A 217 -5.23 -8.88 -3.31
CA ASP A 217 -6.53 -9.17 -2.71
C ASP A 217 -6.76 -10.70 -2.62
N VAL A 218 -6.87 -11.20 -1.41
CA VAL A 218 -7.05 -12.64 -1.13
C VAL A 218 -8.26 -13.23 -1.82
N ARG A 219 -9.34 -12.46 -2.01
CA ARG A 219 -10.57 -12.88 -2.70
C ARG A 219 -10.30 -13.22 -4.17
N ASN A 220 -9.24 -12.70 -4.73
CA ASN A 220 -8.87 -12.81 -6.14
C ASN A 220 -7.56 -13.59 -6.37
N LYS A 221 -7.05 -14.32 -5.37
CA LYS A 221 -5.74 -15.02 -5.40
C LYS A 221 -5.57 -16.07 -6.52
N ASN A 222 -6.64 -16.44 -7.19
CA ASN A 222 -6.61 -17.38 -8.32
C ASN A 222 -6.58 -16.69 -9.70
N GLN A 223 -6.46 -15.36 -9.76
CA GLN A 223 -6.35 -14.66 -11.03
C GLN A 223 -5.05 -15.03 -11.76
N LEU A 224 -5.14 -15.23 -13.08
CA LEU A 224 -4.01 -15.71 -13.90
C LEU A 224 -2.77 -14.84 -13.77
N SER A 225 -2.91 -13.50 -13.82
CA SER A 225 -1.80 -12.55 -13.67
C SER A 225 -1.02 -12.78 -12.36
N PHE A 226 -1.74 -12.90 -11.24
CA PHE A 226 -1.12 -13.18 -9.94
C PHE A 226 -0.51 -14.58 -9.87
N LEU A 227 -1.19 -15.60 -10.40
CA LEU A 227 -0.66 -16.97 -10.43
C LEU A 227 0.64 -17.07 -11.24
N LEU A 228 0.74 -16.37 -12.36
CA LEU A 228 1.97 -16.30 -13.16
C LEU A 228 3.10 -15.61 -12.37
N CYS A 229 2.82 -14.47 -11.75
CA CYS A 229 3.81 -13.78 -10.91
C CYS A 229 4.28 -14.67 -9.76
N ARG A 230 3.37 -15.33 -9.05
CA ARG A 230 3.66 -16.17 -7.91
C ARG A 230 4.37 -17.47 -8.30
N LYS A 231 3.83 -18.23 -9.27
CA LYS A 231 4.33 -19.58 -9.59
C LYS A 231 5.48 -19.57 -10.58
N LEU A 232 5.40 -18.75 -11.64
CA LEU A 232 6.42 -18.69 -12.69
C LEU A 232 7.60 -17.82 -12.26
N PHE A 233 7.35 -16.59 -11.84
CA PHE A 233 8.40 -15.66 -11.44
C PHE A 233 8.80 -15.78 -9.96
N ARG A 234 8.06 -16.53 -9.14
CA ARG A 234 8.31 -16.75 -7.71
C ARG A 234 8.49 -15.42 -6.94
N VAL A 235 7.68 -14.42 -7.30
CA VAL A 235 7.70 -13.12 -6.63
C VAL A 235 7.24 -13.30 -5.17
N PRO A 236 7.89 -12.63 -4.20
CA PRO A 236 7.35 -12.51 -2.84
C PRO A 236 6.00 -11.81 -2.87
N TYR A 237 5.11 -12.13 -1.94
CA TYR A 237 3.77 -11.54 -1.91
C TYR A 237 3.20 -11.42 -0.51
N LEU A 238 2.28 -10.47 -0.35
CA LEU A 238 1.38 -10.32 0.79
C LEU A 238 -0.06 -10.53 0.31
N LEU A 239 -0.92 -11.08 1.15
CA LEU A 239 -2.36 -11.20 0.88
C LEU A 239 -3.14 -10.27 1.79
N TRP A 240 -4.05 -9.47 1.23
CA TRP A 240 -4.89 -8.52 1.94
C TRP A 240 -6.37 -8.66 1.54
N THR A 241 -7.37 -8.28 2.32
CA THR A 241 -7.29 -8.25 3.76
C THR A 241 -7.83 -9.58 4.22
N VAL A 242 -7.20 -10.19 5.20
CA VAL A 242 -7.62 -11.49 5.77
C VAL A 242 -8.12 -11.28 7.19
N LYS A 243 -8.88 -12.25 7.74
CA LYS A 243 -9.25 -12.26 9.14
C LYS A 243 -8.20 -13.02 9.94
N GLY A 244 -7.66 -12.36 10.97
CA GLY A 244 -6.64 -12.93 11.85
C GLY A 244 -5.22 -12.94 11.24
N ALA A 245 -4.23 -12.91 12.10
CA ALA A 245 -2.82 -12.83 11.74
C ALA A 245 -2.29 -14.10 11.10
N GLY A 246 -1.31 -13.95 10.20
CA GLY A 246 -0.60 -15.06 9.56
C GLY A 246 0.59 -14.57 8.74
N GLU A 247 1.56 -15.46 8.52
CA GLU A 247 2.73 -15.12 7.71
C GLU A 247 2.34 -14.68 6.29
N GLY A 248 2.88 -13.56 5.85
CA GLY A 248 2.60 -13.01 4.53
C GLY A 248 1.20 -12.42 4.37
N MET A 249 0.58 -11.97 5.46
CA MET A 249 -0.79 -11.46 5.48
C MET A 249 -0.87 -10.04 6.03
N ILE A 250 -1.75 -9.24 5.42
CA ILE A 250 -2.27 -7.98 5.97
C ILE A 250 -3.65 -8.33 6.51
N PHE A 251 -3.84 -8.21 7.83
CA PHE A 251 -5.03 -8.73 8.52
C PHE A 251 -5.82 -7.66 9.26
N GLU A 252 -7.12 -7.92 9.43
CA GLU A 252 -8.03 -7.25 10.36
C GLU A 252 -8.43 -8.22 11.48
N GLU A 253 -8.71 -7.69 12.67
CA GLU A 253 -9.26 -8.45 13.78
C GLU A 253 -10.70 -8.91 13.56
#